data_96122eff73829c534ab7473c24f1957a
#
_entry.id   96122eff73829c534ab7473c24f1957a
#
_cell.length_a   1.000
_cell.length_b   1.000
_cell.length_c   1.000
_cell.angle_alpha   90.00
_cell.angle_beta   90.00
_cell.angle_gamma   90.00
#
_symmetry.space_group_name_H-M   'P 1'
#
loop_
_entity.id
_entity.type
_entity.pdbx_description
1 polymer ?
#
loop_
_entity_poly.entity_id
_entity_poly.type
_entity_poly.pdbx_seq_one_letter_code
_entity_poly.pdbx_strand_id
1 'polypeptide(L)'
;MKKYILVLSICFAIASQNAEAQNKEKKENKEGKVSAIDHAKAQFDYAFEEFAKVKASGAKGVSPRTTKGDTLVLVASKDWTSGFFSGNLWYMYELTKDKKWLEKAKEFSAPIEQEKTNGVTHDMGFKIYCSFGNGYRLTKDPKYRDIMIQSARTLITRFNPTVGCIRSWDHHAEVWDFPVIIDNMMNLELLFWAFKETKDSTFYKVAVSHANTTMKNHFRPDFSSYHVIGYDPKTGQVTKRNTHQGFSDESSWARGQAWGLYSYTMCYRETGDKKYLQQAEKIGNYILNHPSMPKDLVPYWDYNAPKIPNEPRDVSAATITASALYELSTMVPEKAVLYKETADKIMKSLNKTYKAEPLTNKGFLLIHSTGNLPAKSEIDVPIVYADYYYLEALLRKRKLNK
;
A
#
# COMPACT_ATOMS: atom_id res chain seq x y z
N MET A 1 55.21 -3.11 -39.23
CA MET A 1 54.02 -3.97 -39.32
C MET A 1 53.86 -4.93 -38.14
N LYS A 2 54.91 -5.59 -37.58
CA LYS A 2 54.76 -6.56 -36.46
C LYS A 2 54.25 -5.97 -35.11
N LYS A 3 54.48 -4.69 -34.79
CA LYS A 3 54.02 -4.09 -33.51
C LYS A 3 52.53 -3.77 -33.48
N TYR A 4 51.88 -3.50 -34.60
CA TYR A 4 50.42 -3.20 -34.66
C TYR A 4 49.55 -4.46 -34.59
N ILE A 5 50.05 -5.61 -35.02
CA ILE A 5 49.33 -6.89 -34.97
C ILE A 5 49.24 -7.40 -33.52
N LEU A 6 50.27 -7.16 -32.69
CA LEU A 6 50.26 -7.58 -31.28
C LEU A 6 49.26 -6.78 -30.42
N VAL A 7 49.11 -5.46 -30.68
CA VAL A 7 48.17 -4.60 -29.94
C VAL A 7 46.71 -4.93 -30.27
N LEU A 8 46.41 -5.24 -31.56
CA LEU A 8 45.06 -5.65 -31.95
C LEU A 8 44.67 -7.00 -31.33
N SER A 9 45.60 -7.96 -31.23
CA SER A 9 45.33 -9.27 -30.62
C SER A 9 45.06 -9.17 -29.12
N ILE A 10 45.74 -8.26 -28.41
CA ILE A 10 45.52 -8.05 -26.97
C ILE A 10 44.17 -7.36 -26.72
N CYS A 11 43.78 -6.38 -27.53
CA CYS A 11 42.48 -5.71 -27.42
C CYS A 11 41.31 -6.68 -27.71
N PHE A 12 41.48 -7.59 -28.67
CA PHE A 12 40.46 -8.60 -28.97
C PHE A 12 40.30 -9.63 -27.83
N ALA A 13 41.42 -10.06 -27.21
CA ALA A 13 41.40 -10.98 -26.08
C ALA A 13 40.75 -10.37 -24.82
N ILE A 14 40.99 -9.07 -24.54
CA ILE A 14 40.37 -8.36 -23.43
C ILE A 14 38.88 -8.15 -23.70
N ALA A 15 38.47 -7.84 -24.92
CA ALA A 15 37.06 -7.68 -25.27
C ALA A 15 36.28 -9.01 -25.18
N SER A 16 36.89 -10.14 -25.58
CA SER A 16 36.27 -11.46 -25.45
C SER A 16 36.18 -11.92 -24.00
N GLN A 17 37.19 -11.67 -23.17
CA GLN A 17 37.14 -12.00 -21.74
C GLN A 17 36.07 -11.14 -20.98
N ASN A 18 35.94 -9.88 -21.34
CA ASN A 18 34.87 -9.01 -20.77
C ASN A 18 33.46 -9.45 -21.22
N ALA A 19 33.32 -9.90 -22.48
CA ALA A 19 32.03 -10.42 -22.96
C ALA A 19 31.68 -11.79 -22.32
N GLU A 20 32.67 -12.65 -22.09
CA GLU A 20 32.48 -13.91 -21.37
C GLU A 20 32.19 -13.69 -19.89
N ALA A 21 32.87 -12.75 -19.22
CA ALA A 21 32.60 -12.37 -17.85
C ALA A 21 31.18 -11.77 -17.68
N GLN A 22 30.77 -10.90 -18.60
CA GLN A 22 29.39 -10.34 -18.60
C GLN A 22 28.33 -11.40 -18.92
N ASN A 23 28.63 -12.37 -19.80
CA ASN A 23 27.74 -13.48 -20.09
C ASN A 23 27.67 -14.48 -18.93
N LYS A 24 28.78 -14.71 -18.22
CA LYS A 24 28.83 -15.55 -17.02
C LYS A 24 28.05 -14.88 -15.87
N GLU A 25 28.24 -13.58 -15.66
CA GLU A 25 27.48 -12.79 -14.69
C GLU A 25 25.97 -12.73 -15.01
N LYS A 26 25.60 -12.65 -16.30
CA LYS A 26 24.21 -12.76 -16.77
C LYS A 26 23.65 -14.17 -16.61
N LYS A 27 24.47 -15.23 -16.74
CA LYS A 27 24.08 -16.62 -16.56
C LYS A 27 23.95 -16.96 -15.08
N GLU A 28 24.92 -16.57 -14.24
CA GLU A 28 24.85 -16.71 -12.77
C GLU A 28 23.70 -15.89 -12.15
N ASN A 29 23.34 -14.75 -12.74
CA ASN A 29 22.13 -14.01 -12.38
C ASN A 29 20.81 -14.66 -12.87
N LYS A 30 20.84 -15.61 -13.81
CA LYS A 30 19.67 -16.39 -14.26
C LYS A 30 19.49 -17.73 -13.55
N GLU A 31 20.55 -18.33 -13.06
CA GLU A 31 20.55 -19.69 -12.49
C GLU A 31 20.48 -19.73 -10.96
N GLY A 32 19.68 -18.87 -10.29
CA GLY A 32 19.55 -18.97 -8.83
C GLY A 32 18.59 -18.03 -8.15
N LYS A 33 18.00 -17.07 -8.85
CA LYS A 33 17.00 -16.20 -8.22
C LYS A 33 15.59 -16.66 -8.56
N VAL A 34 14.95 -17.33 -7.60
CA VAL A 34 13.50 -17.56 -7.59
C VAL A 34 12.80 -16.24 -7.92
N SER A 35 11.95 -16.23 -8.97
CA SER A 35 11.25 -15.00 -9.35
C SER A 35 10.37 -14.50 -8.19
N ALA A 36 10.11 -13.20 -8.12
CA ALA A 36 9.23 -12.64 -7.10
C ALA A 36 7.85 -13.32 -7.08
N ILE A 37 7.37 -13.74 -8.25
CA ILE A 37 6.08 -14.44 -8.39
C ILE A 37 6.19 -15.87 -7.84
N ASP A 38 7.26 -16.62 -8.14
CA ASP A 38 7.41 -17.99 -7.65
C ASP A 38 7.68 -18.01 -6.15
N HIS A 39 8.40 -17.02 -5.62
CA HIS A 39 8.51 -16.82 -4.18
C HIS A 39 7.12 -16.57 -3.55
N ALA A 40 6.31 -15.68 -4.14
CA ALA A 40 4.98 -15.38 -3.63
C ALA A 40 4.06 -16.61 -3.67
N LYS A 41 4.14 -17.46 -4.71
CA LYS A 41 3.40 -18.74 -4.76
C LYS A 41 3.76 -19.64 -3.57
N ALA A 42 5.05 -19.87 -3.33
CA ALA A 42 5.51 -20.72 -2.25
C ALA A 42 5.12 -20.17 -0.87
N GLN A 43 5.26 -18.86 -0.66
CA GLN A 43 4.87 -18.20 0.59
C GLN A 43 3.36 -18.30 0.85
N PHE A 44 2.51 -18.03 -0.13
CA PHE A 44 1.06 -18.12 0.09
C PHE A 44 0.59 -19.56 0.25
N ASP A 45 1.23 -20.55 -0.39
CA ASP A 45 0.96 -21.96 -0.11
C ASP A 45 1.27 -22.30 1.35
N TYR A 46 2.41 -21.86 1.84
CA TYR A 46 2.76 -21.99 3.25
C TYR A 46 1.81 -21.19 4.17
N ALA A 47 1.37 -20.00 3.75
CA ALA A 47 0.38 -19.23 4.51
C ALA A 47 -0.95 -19.99 4.70
N PHE A 48 -1.40 -20.75 3.70
CA PHE A 48 -2.61 -21.58 3.83
C PHE A 48 -2.43 -22.70 4.84
N GLU A 49 -1.25 -23.35 4.89
CA GLU A 49 -0.94 -24.37 5.90
C GLU A 49 -0.94 -23.76 7.31
N GLU A 50 -0.27 -22.63 7.50
CA GLU A 50 -0.23 -21.93 8.79
C GLU A 50 -1.62 -21.43 9.21
N PHE A 51 -2.43 -20.91 8.27
CA PHE A 51 -3.83 -20.54 8.50
C PHE A 51 -4.64 -21.74 9.00
N ALA A 52 -4.52 -22.89 8.33
CA ALA A 52 -5.22 -24.11 8.70
C ALA A 52 -4.82 -24.60 10.11
N LYS A 53 -3.51 -24.54 10.45
CA LYS A 53 -3.02 -24.89 11.80
C LYS A 53 -3.63 -24.00 12.89
N VAL A 54 -3.64 -22.69 12.67
CA VAL A 54 -4.21 -21.72 13.62
C VAL A 54 -5.73 -21.87 13.70
N LYS A 55 -6.42 -22.16 12.61
CA LYS A 55 -7.86 -22.48 12.64
C LYS A 55 -8.17 -23.76 13.41
N ALA A 56 -7.36 -24.79 13.27
CA ALA A 56 -7.51 -26.06 14.00
C ALA A 56 -7.32 -25.87 15.50
N SER A 57 -6.56 -24.87 15.96
CA SER A 57 -6.44 -24.52 17.39
C SER A 57 -7.62 -23.73 17.95
N GLY A 58 -8.70 -23.52 17.15
CA GLY A 58 -9.93 -22.83 17.58
C GLY A 58 -9.96 -21.32 17.33
N ALA A 59 -9.00 -20.76 16.64
CA ALA A 59 -9.00 -19.32 16.31
C ALA A 59 -10.17 -18.92 15.41
N LYS A 60 -10.88 -17.86 15.77
CA LYS A 60 -12.09 -17.37 15.06
C LYS A 60 -11.79 -16.36 13.94
N GLY A 61 -10.57 -15.81 13.86
CA GLY A 61 -10.19 -14.86 12.83
C GLY A 61 -10.36 -15.42 11.42
N VAL A 62 -10.60 -14.55 10.45
CA VAL A 62 -10.90 -14.91 9.06
C VAL A 62 -9.81 -14.49 8.06
N SER A 63 -8.90 -13.61 8.48
CA SER A 63 -7.84 -13.08 7.61
C SER A 63 -6.51 -13.01 8.34
N PRO A 64 -5.39 -13.47 7.74
CA PRO A 64 -4.04 -13.20 8.22
C PRO A 64 -3.77 -11.68 8.28
N ARG A 65 -3.10 -11.23 9.36
CA ARG A 65 -2.73 -9.82 9.52
C ARG A 65 -1.23 -9.63 9.69
N THR A 66 -0.63 -10.35 10.62
CA THR A 66 0.78 -10.20 11.04
C THR A 66 1.22 -11.44 11.81
N THR A 67 2.40 -11.38 12.43
CA THR A 67 2.88 -12.38 13.40
C THR A 67 3.04 -11.79 14.79
N LYS A 68 2.90 -12.63 15.81
CA LYS A 68 3.28 -12.31 17.18
C LYS A 68 4.21 -13.42 17.68
N GLY A 69 5.51 -13.09 17.79
CA GLY A 69 6.53 -14.13 17.89
C GLY A 69 6.43 -15.09 16.69
N ASP A 70 6.44 -16.39 16.95
CA ASP A 70 6.27 -17.41 15.90
C ASP A 70 4.81 -17.83 15.66
N THR A 71 3.84 -16.97 15.94
CA THR A 71 2.43 -17.28 15.76
C THR A 71 1.80 -16.37 14.71
N LEU A 72 1.07 -16.96 13.76
CA LEU A 72 0.24 -16.22 12.82
C LEU A 72 -0.95 -15.58 13.54
N VAL A 73 -1.11 -14.27 13.40
CA VAL A 73 -2.24 -13.52 13.94
C VAL A 73 -3.36 -13.45 12.90
N LEU A 74 -4.53 -13.99 13.24
CA LEU A 74 -5.75 -13.87 12.45
C LEU A 74 -6.67 -12.81 13.04
N VAL A 75 -7.32 -12.03 12.17
CA VAL A 75 -8.28 -10.99 12.56
C VAL A 75 -9.69 -11.32 12.08
N ALA A 76 -10.67 -10.74 12.77
CA ALA A 76 -12.07 -10.81 12.37
C ALA A 76 -12.33 -9.97 11.10
N SER A 77 -13.45 -10.21 10.42
CA SER A 77 -13.85 -9.45 9.23
C SER A 77 -13.95 -7.95 9.46
N LYS A 78 -14.33 -7.53 10.67
CA LYS A 78 -14.44 -6.11 11.06
C LYS A 78 -13.11 -5.37 11.16
N ASP A 79 -11.99 -6.08 11.26
CA ASP A 79 -10.66 -5.45 11.29
C ASP A 79 -10.38 -4.75 9.95
N TRP A 80 -9.78 -3.56 10.01
CA TRP A 80 -9.50 -2.76 8.83
C TRP A 80 -8.59 -3.44 7.81
N THR A 81 -7.76 -4.38 8.27
CA THR A 81 -6.83 -5.12 7.41
C THR A 81 -7.44 -6.35 6.73
N SER A 82 -8.67 -6.72 7.06
CA SER A 82 -9.27 -8.01 6.65
C SER A 82 -9.33 -8.22 5.13
N GLY A 83 -9.43 -7.13 4.34
CA GLY A 83 -9.52 -7.20 2.88
C GLY A 83 -8.20 -7.45 2.15
N PHE A 84 -7.05 -7.24 2.81
CA PHE A 84 -5.76 -7.26 2.10
C PHE A 84 -5.30 -8.67 1.75
N PHE A 85 -5.51 -9.67 2.61
CA PHE A 85 -5.06 -11.02 2.29
C PHE A 85 -5.79 -11.60 1.07
N SER A 86 -7.11 -11.47 1.02
CA SER A 86 -7.86 -11.83 -0.19
C SER A 86 -7.46 -10.99 -1.40
N GLY A 87 -7.15 -9.70 -1.19
CA GLY A 87 -6.59 -8.80 -2.20
C GLY A 87 -5.26 -9.31 -2.78
N ASN A 88 -4.37 -9.82 -1.93
CA ASN A 88 -3.12 -10.46 -2.36
C ASN A 88 -3.39 -11.65 -3.29
N LEU A 89 -4.38 -12.46 -2.96
CA LEU A 89 -4.73 -13.65 -3.76
C LEU A 89 -5.37 -13.25 -5.10
N TRP A 90 -6.16 -12.17 -5.15
CA TRP A 90 -6.64 -11.59 -6.41
C TRP A 90 -5.49 -11.10 -7.29
N TYR A 91 -4.47 -10.45 -6.72
CA TYR A 91 -3.28 -10.06 -7.47
C TYR A 91 -2.47 -11.27 -7.94
N MET A 92 -2.37 -12.33 -7.13
CA MET A 92 -1.74 -13.58 -7.58
C MET A 92 -2.49 -14.19 -8.77
N TYR A 93 -3.82 -14.17 -8.78
CA TYR A 93 -4.60 -14.58 -9.94
C TYR A 93 -4.32 -13.70 -11.16
N GLU A 94 -4.27 -12.37 -11.00
CA GLU A 94 -3.95 -11.46 -12.12
C GLU A 94 -2.55 -11.70 -12.68
N LEU A 95 -1.56 -11.93 -11.82
CA LEU A 95 -0.16 -12.16 -12.20
C LEU A 95 0.06 -13.51 -12.90
N THR A 96 -0.63 -14.57 -12.44
CA THR A 96 -0.34 -15.95 -12.86
C THR A 96 -1.38 -16.55 -13.79
N LYS A 97 -2.64 -16.09 -13.72
CA LYS A 97 -3.82 -16.66 -14.37
C LYS A 97 -4.17 -18.09 -13.89
N ASP A 98 -3.55 -18.55 -12.83
CA ASP A 98 -3.82 -19.85 -12.23
C ASP A 98 -5.13 -19.81 -11.42
N LYS A 99 -6.07 -20.70 -11.75
CA LYS A 99 -7.41 -20.82 -11.12
C LYS A 99 -7.33 -21.10 -9.62
N LYS A 100 -6.26 -21.72 -9.13
CA LYS A 100 -6.03 -21.91 -7.69
C LYS A 100 -6.18 -20.60 -6.93
N TRP A 101 -5.51 -19.54 -7.41
CA TRP A 101 -5.54 -18.21 -6.77
C TRP A 101 -6.92 -17.57 -6.86
N LEU A 102 -7.64 -17.79 -7.96
CA LEU A 102 -9.04 -17.35 -8.11
C LEU A 102 -9.94 -17.94 -7.02
N GLU A 103 -9.87 -19.26 -6.85
CA GLU A 103 -10.73 -19.94 -5.86
C GLU A 103 -10.34 -19.55 -4.42
N LYS A 104 -9.04 -19.46 -4.13
CA LYS A 104 -8.58 -18.99 -2.82
C LYS A 104 -8.96 -17.52 -2.56
N ALA A 105 -8.88 -16.64 -3.55
CA ALA A 105 -9.31 -15.25 -3.41
C ALA A 105 -10.82 -15.14 -3.09
N LYS A 106 -11.66 -15.96 -3.73
CA LYS A 106 -13.09 -16.05 -3.42
C LYS A 106 -13.34 -16.56 -2.00
N GLU A 107 -12.65 -17.64 -1.60
CA GLU A 107 -12.74 -18.24 -0.27
C GLU A 107 -12.44 -17.21 0.83
N PHE A 108 -11.33 -16.49 0.72
CA PHE A 108 -10.91 -15.50 1.71
C PHE A 108 -11.67 -14.15 1.61
N SER A 109 -12.33 -13.85 0.49
CA SER A 109 -13.22 -12.69 0.38
C SER A 109 -14.59 -12.94 1.03
N ALA A 110 -15.13 -14.15 0.94
CA ALA A 110 -16.49 -14.45 1.37
C ALA A 110 -16.84 -14.00 2.81
N PRO A 111 -16.02 -14.26 3.85
CA PRO A 111 -16.34 -13.85 5.21
C PRO A 111 -16.33 -12.32 5.43
N ILE A 112 -15.81 -11.54 4.47
CA ILE A 112 -15.73 -10.07 4.56
C ILE A 112 -17.03 -9.42 4.05
N GLU A 113 -17.87 -10.15 3.31
CA GLU A 113 -19.12 -9.62 2.74
C GLU A 113 -20.02 -8.94 3.78
N GLN A 114 -20.07 -9.49 5.00
CA GLN A 114 -20.88 -8.94 6.09
C GLN A 114 -20.53 -7.49 6.44
N GLU A 115 -19.31 -7.06 6.13
CA GLU A 115 -18.83 -5.70 6.42
C GLU A 115 -19.43 -4.64 5.50
N LYS A 116 -20.13 -5.01 4.44
CA LYS A 116 -20.76 -4.06 3.50
C LYS A 116 -21.75 -3.08 4.16
N THR A 117 -22.26 -3.43 5.34
CA THR A 117 -23.18 -2.59 6.13
C THR A 117 -22.56 -2.08 7.43
N ASN A 118 -21.26 -2.26 7.63
CA ASN A 118 -20.55 -1.81 8.83
C ASN A 118 -20.28 -0.31 8.78
N GLY A 119 -21.18 0.50 9.35
CA GLY A 119 -21.10 1.96 9.37
C GLY A 119 -20.29 2.56 10.52
N VAL A 120 -19.56 1.78 11.32
CA VAL A 120 -18.79 2.30 12.48
C VAL A 120 -17.32 2.63 12.16
N THR A 121 -16.90 2.46 10.92
CA THR A 121 -15.54 2.71 10.45
C THR A 121 -15.53 3.29 9.04
N HIS A 122 -14.47 4.02 8.70
CA HIS A 122 -14.22 4.50 7.33
C HIS A 122 -13.52 3.47 6.44
N ASP A 123 -13.04 2.34 6.98
CA ASP A 123 -12.16 1.39 6.30
C ASP A 123 -12.85 0.50 5.26
N MET A 124 -13.90 1.00 4.64
CA MET A 124 -14.67 0.25 3.64
C MET A 124 -13.86 0.00 2.36
N GLY A 125 -13.01 0.95 1.98
CA GLY A 125 -12.08 0.75 0.86
C GLY A 125 -11.08 -0.35 1.16
N PHE A 126 -10.43 -0.31 2.30
CA PHE A 126 -9.45 -1.32 2.70
C PHE A 126 -10.05 -2.72 2.82
N LYS A 127 -11.25 -2.84 3.40
CA LYS A 127 -11.92 -4.14 3.54
C LYS A 127 -12.55 -4.61 2.23
N ILE A 128 -13.34 -3.78 1.58
CA ILE A 128 -14.21 -4.19 0.47
C ILE A 128 -13.57 -3.93 -0.89
N TYR A 129 -12.94 -2.76 -1.11
CA TYR A 129 -12.36 -2.48 -2.43
C TYR A 129 -11.12 -3.31 -2.68
N CYS A 130 -10.25 -3.52 -1.67
CA CYS A 130 -9.09 -4.39 -1.81
C CYS A 130 -9.49 -5.87 -2.06
N SER A 131 -10.61 -6.35 -1.52
CA SER A 131 -11.10 -7.71 -1.72
C SER A 131 -12.06 -7.80 -2.93
N PHE A 132 -13.31 -7.42 -2.76
CA PHE A 132 -14.35 -7.52 -3.77
C PHE A 132 -14.13 -6.60 -4.98
N GLY A 133 -13.47 -5.45 -4.79
CA GLY A 133 -13.12 -4.56 -5.89
C GLY A 133 -12.19 -5.23 -6.90
N ASN A 134 -11.11 -5.88 -6.42
CA ASN A 134 -10.25 -6.69 -7.27
C ASN A 134 -11.01 -7.87 -7.88
N GLY A 135 -11.87 -8.52 -7.09
CA GLY A 135 -12.72 -9.60 -7.57
C GLY A 135 -13.63 -9.16 -8.72
N TYR A 136 -14.37 -8.06 -8.56
CA TYR A 136 -15.24 -7.51 -9.62
C TYR A 136 -14.45 -7.09 -10.86
N ARG A 137 -13.31 -6.43 -10.66
CA ARG A 137 -12.44 -6.01 -11.77
C ARG A 137 -12.02 -7.18 -12.66
N LEU A 138 -11.74 -8.35 -12.04
CA LEU A 138 -11.20 -9.53 -12.73
C LEU A 138 -12.27 -10.50 -13.22
N THR A 139 -13.43 -10.60 -12.55
CA THR A 139 -14.46 -11.60 -12.85
C THR A 139 -15.76 -11.02 -13.42
N LYS A 140 -16.02 -9.73 -13.17
CA LYS A 140 -17.30 -9.07 -13.49
C LYS A 140 -18.52 -9.69 -12.79
N ASP A 141 -18.31 -10.38 -11.67
CA ASP A 141 -19.37 -10.98 -10.89
C ASP A 141 -20.35 -9.89 -10.36
N PRO A 142 -21.64 -9.93 -10.75
CA PRO A 142 -22.61 -8.92 -10.34
C PRO A 142 -22.83 -8.88 -8.81
N LYS A 143 -22.65 -10.00 -8.12
CA LYS A 143 -22.72 -10.03 -6.64
C LYS A 143 -21.65 -9.13 -6.02
N TYR A 144 -20.43 -9.13 -6.55
CA TYR A 144 -19.35 -8.28 -6.04
C TYR A 144 -19.64 -6.79 -6.30
N ARG A 145 -20.26 -6.49 -7.46
CA ARG A 145 -20.74 -5.14 -7.77
C ARG A 145 -21.72 -4.64 -6.71
N ASP A 146 -22.71 -5.43 -6.37
CA ASP A 146 -23.75 -5.07 -5.41
C ASP A 146 -23.19 -4.90 -3.99
N ILE A 147 -22.25 -5.75 -3.58
CA ILE A 147 -21.50 -5.61 -2.31
C ILE A 147 -20.78 -4.27 -2.27
N MET A 148 -20.08 -3.90 -3.33
CA MET A 148 -19.31 -2.65 -3.39
C MET A 148 -20.22 -1.42 -3.38
N ILE A 149 -21.34 -1.43 -4.12
CA ILE A 149 -22.32 -0.33 -4.11
C ILE A 149 -22.91 -0.16 -2.71
N GLN A 150 -23.29 -1.26 -2.05
CA GLN A 150 -23.78 -1.20 -0.68
C GLN A 150 -22.73 -0.62 0.27
N SER A 151 -21.48 -1.05 0.13
CA SER A 151 -20.37 -0.55 0.95
C SER A 151 -20.10 0.95 0.75
N ALA A 152 -20.20 1.43 -0.49
CA ALA A 152 -20.11 2.85 -0.79
C ALA A 152 -21.25 3.66 -0.15
N ARG A 153 -22.49 3.14 -0.20
CA ARG A 153 -23.64 3.74 0.52
C ARG A 153 -23.41 3.78 2.02
N THR A 154 -22.88 2.71 2.60
CA THR A 154 -22.53 2.65 4.02
C THR A 154 -21.44 3.68 4.37
N LEU A 155 -20.39 3.80 3.56
CA LEU A 155 -19.31 4.74 3.82
C LEU A 155 -19.77 6.19 3.83
N ILE A 156 -20.64 6.61 2.89
CA ILE A 156 -21.12 8.00 2.82
C ILE A 156 -22.05 8.39 3.99
N THR A 157 -22.59 7.43 4.76
CA THR A 157 -23.37 7.74 5.97
C THR A 157 -22.51 8.41 7.06
N ARG A 158 -21.19 8.26 6.99
CA ARG A 158 -20.23 8.89 7.90
C ARG A 158 -19.79 10.29 7.47
N PHE A 159 -20.29 10.78 6.34
CA PHE A 159 -19.96 12.09 5.83
C PHE A 159 -20.73 13.19 6.57
N ASN A 160 -20.01 14.20 7.04
CA ASN A 160 -20.60 15.42 7.60
C ASN A 160 -20.38 16.58 6.62
N PRO A 161 -21.45 17.18 6.06
CA PRO A 161 -21.33 18.25 5.07
C PRO A 161 -20.78 19.56 5.65
N THR A 162 -20.95 19.82 6.95
CA THR A 162 -20.38 20.99 7.63
C THR A 162 -18.86 20.88 7.75
N VAL A 163 -18.35 19.69 8.09
CA VAL A 163 -16.92 19.39 8.13
C VAL A 163 -16.35 19.21 6.71
N GLY A 164 -17.16 18.67 5.80
CA GLY A 164 -16.73 18.32 4.45
C GLY A 164 -15.92 17.02 4.37
N CYS A 165 -15.98 16.16 5.41
CA CYS A 165 -15.24 14.93 5.50
C CYS A 165 -16.08 13.75 6.00
N ILE A 166 -15.59 12.54 5.73
CA ILE A 166 -16.04 11.28 6.30
C ILE A 166 -15.34 11.09 7.65
N ARG A 167 -16.09 10.82 8.71
CA ARG A 167 -15.56 10.53 10.04
C ARG A 167 -14.79 9.20 10.03
N SER A 168 -13.61 9.19 10.64
CA SER A 168 -12.74 7.99 10.59
C SER A 168 -13.20 6.89 11.54
N TRP A 169 -13.35 7.18 12.84
CA TRP A 169 -13.78 6.21 13.86
C TRP A 169 -14.68 6.88 14.91
N ASP A 170 -15.27 6.05 15.78
CA ASP A 170 -16.19 6.50 16.83
C ASP A 170 -15.62 6.32 18.25
N HIS A 171 -14.45 5.71 18.39
CA HIS A 171 -13.71 5.59 19.64
C HIS A 171 -12.86 6.84 19.92
N HIS A 172 -12.34 6.98 21.14
CA HIS A 172 -11.58 8.15 21.61
C HIS A 172 -12.36 9.47 21.51
N ALA A 173 -13.68 9.42 21.78
CA ALA A 173 -14.53 10.61 21.78
C ALA A 173 -14.14 11.65 22.84
N GLU A 174 -13.41 11.22 23.88
CA GLU A 174 -12.79 12.09 24.88
C GLU A 174 -11.66 12.97 24.32
N VAL A 175 -11.09 12.57 23.17
CA VAL A 175 -10.00 13.29 22.50
C VAL A 175 -10.51 14.07 21.29
N TRP A 176 -11.38 13.46 20.47
CA TRP A 176 -11.85 14.01 19.19
C TRP A 176 -13.38 13.86 19.04
N ASP A 177 -14.08 14.95 18.82
CA ASP A 177 -15.52 14.92 18.50
C ASP A 177 -15.77 14.36 17.08
N PHE A 178 -14.94 14.76 16.12
CA PHE A 178 -15.01 14.28 14.73
C PHE A 178 -13.60 14.09 14.17
N PRO A 179 -13.00 12.89 14.37
CA PRO A 179 -11.65 12.61 13.88
C PRO A 179 -11.66 12.26 12.39
N VAL A 180 -10.68 12.80 11.67
CA VAL A 180 -10.36 12.45 10.29
C VAL A 180 -8.87 12.15 10.22
N ILE A 181 -8.51 10.94 9.79
CA ILE A 181 -7.10 10.56 9.58
C ILE A 181 -6.74 10.55 8.09
N ILE A 182 -5.46 10.72 7.80
CA ILE A 182 -4.98 10.74 6.41
C ILE A 182 -5.29 9.44 5.66
N ASP A 183 -5.34 8.33 6.35
CA ASP A 183 -5.68 6.98 5.82
C ASP A 183 -7.07 6.94 5.17
N ASN A 184 -8.00 7.79 5.63
CA ASN A 184 -9.35 7.86 5.08
C ASN A 184 -9.35 8.18 3.58
N MET A 185 -8.36 8.90 3.10
CA MET A 185 -8.17 9.20 1.68
C MET A 185 -8.10 7.95 0.81
N MET A 186 -7.55 6.83 1.33
CA MET A 186 -7.45 5.57 0.62
C MET A 186 -8.81 4.91 0.36
N ASN A 187 -9.82 5.22 1.17
CA ASN A 187 -11.17 4.68 1.06
C ASN A 187 -12.02 5.40 0.01
N LEU A 188 -11.56 6.53 -0.52
CA LEU A 188 -12.27 7.31 -1.54
C LEU A 188 -12.33 6.60 -2.90
N GLU A 189 -11.40 5.70 -3.20
CA GLU A 189 -11.38 4.93 -4.45
C GLU A 189 -12.68 4.13 -4.63
N LEU A 190 -13.21 3.56 -3.55
CA LEU A 190 -14.53 2.91 -3.55
C LEU A 190 -15.65 3.87 -3.98
N LEU A 191 -15.62 5.13 -3.53
CA LEU A 191 -16.64 6.12 -3.89
C LEU A 191 -16.53 6.57 -5.34
N PHE A 192 -15.31 6.82 -5.84
CA PHE A 192 -15.11 7.14 -7.25
C PHE A 192 -15.55 5.98 -8.17
N TRP A 193 -15.24 4.74 -7.77
CA TRP A 193 -15.73 3.57 -8.49
C TRP A 193 -17.26 3.49 -8.47
N ALA A 194 -17.90 3.69 -7.31
CA ALA A 194 -19.35 3.66 -7.18
C ALA A 194 -20.04 4.72 -8.06
N PHE A 195 -19.47 5.93 -8.14
CA PHE A 195 -19.94 6.96 -9.07
C PHE A 195 -19.85 6.51 -10.54
N LYS A 196 -18.71 5.95 -10.95
CA LYS A 196 -18.54 5.45 -12.34
C LYS A 196 -19.54 4.37 -12.69
N GLU A 197 -19.85 3.49 -11.75
CA GLU A 197 -20.75 2.36 -11.94
C GLU A 197 -22.23 2.74 -11.90
N THR A 198 -22.63 3.61 -10.95
CA THR A 198 -24.04 3.95 -10.71
C THR A 198 -24.49 5.25 -11.35
N LYS A 199 -23.57 6.14 -11.69
CA LYS A 199 -23.80 7.54 -12.10
C LYS A 199 -24.42 8.43 -10.99
N ASP A 200 -24.52 7.93 -9.75
CA ASP A 200 -24.94 8.74 -8.60
C ASP A 200 -23.83 9.72 -8.20
N SER A 201 -24.05 10.99 -8.49
CA SER A 201 -23.07 12.06 -8.22
C SER A 201 -22.80 12.30 -6.74
N THR A 202 -23.59 11.73 -5.84
CA THR A 202 -23.39 11.85 -4.37
C THR A 202 -22.04 11.26 -3.98
N PHE A 203 -21.69 10.10 -4.51
CA PHE A 203 -20.40 9.45 -4.26
C PHE A 203 -19.22 10.33 -4.66
N TYR A 204 -19.28 10.90 -5.87
CA TYR A 204 -18.24 11.80 -6.38
C TYR A 204 -18.11 13.07 -5.53
N LYS A 205 -19.23 13.71 -5.20
CA LYS A 205 -19.26 14.95 -4.39
C LYS A 205 -18.67 14.72 -3.01
N VAL A 206 -19.02 13.61 -2.34
CA VAL A 206 -18.45 13.24 -1.04
C VAL A 206 -16.95 13.00 -1.13
N ALA A 207 -16.49 12.23 -2.10
CA ALA A 207 -15.07 11.95 -2.30
C ALA A 207 -14.25 13.22 -2.56
N VAL A 208 -14.72 14.10 -3.46
CA VAL A 208 -14.05 15.36 -3.79
C VAL A 208 -14.07 16.33 -2.60
N SER A 209 -15.18 16.43 -1.86
CA SER A 209 -15.27 17.26 -0.65
C SER A 209 -14.25 16.81 0.39
N HIS A 210 -14.21 15.51 0.67
CA HIS A 210 -13.23 14.92 1.60
C HIS A 210 -11.79 15.20 1.17
N ALA A 211 -11.45 14.95 -0.09
CA ALA A 211 -10.10 15.16 -0.62
C ALA A 211 -9.67 16.63 -0.53
N ASN A 212 -10.57 17.58 -0.82
CA ASN A 212 -10.28 19.01 -0.74
C ASN A 212 -10.07 19.48 0.70
N THR A 213 -10.91 19.02 1.62
CA THR A 213 -10.81 19.38 3.05
C THR A 213 -9.53 18.79 3.66
N THR A 214 -9.21 17.55 3.31
CA THR A 214 -7.94 16.90 3.71
C THR A 214 -6.73 17.65 3.16
N MET A 215 -6.75 18.05 1.87
CA MET A 215 -5.66 18.83 1.27
C MET A 215 -5.43 20.15 2.00
N LYS A 216 -6.50 20.82 2.43
CA LYS A 216 -6.42 22.10 3.14
C LYS A 216 -5.86 21.96 4.56
N ASN A 217 -6.23 20.90 5.30
CA ASN A 217 -6.04 20.85 6.74
C ASN A 217 -4.99 19.86 7.22
N HIS A 218 -4.71 18.76 6.46
CA HIS A 218 -3.78 17.71 6.89
C HIS A 218 -2.32 17.96 6.54
N PHE A 219 -2.02 18.96 5.70
CA PHE A 219 -0.64 19.18 5.24
C PHE A 219 -0.08 20.49 5.79
N ARG A 220 1.18 20.42 6.23
CA ARG A 220 1.98 21.57 6.61
C ARG A 220 2.54 22.26 5.35
N PRO A 221 3.13 23.46 5.46
CA PRO A 221 3.71 24.17 4.30
C PRO A 221 4.79 23.40 3.54
N ASP A 222 5.48 22.46 4.20
CA ASP A 222 6.49 21.58 3.62
C ASP A 222 5.90 20.29 2.99
N PHE A 223 4.56 20.14 3.04
CA PHE A 223 3.82 18.96 2.58
C PHE A 223 4.00 17.69 3.43
N SER A 224 4.56 17.82 4.63
CA SER A 224 4.41 16.79 5.64
C SER A 224 2.96 16.74 6.14
N SER A 225 2.46 15.54 6.48
CA SER A 225 1.07 15.36 6.91
C SER A 225 0.96 15.23 8.43
N TYR A 226 -0.08 15.84 8.99
CA TYR A 226 -0.62 15.40 10.26
C TYR A 226 -1.30 14.04 10.08
N HIS A 227 -1.29 13.20 11.11
CA HIS A 227 -2.02 11.95 11.06
C HIS A 227 -3.53 12.18 11.28
N VAL A 228 -3.91 12.90 12.33
CA VAL A 228 -5.29 13.12 12.76
C VAL A 228 -5.62 14.61 12.78
N ILE A 229 -6.71 14.98 12.13
CA ILE A 229 -7.35 16.28 12.31
C ILE A 229 -8.68 16.08 13.03
N GLY A 230 -8.83 16.71 14.19
CA GLY A 230 -10.10 16.81 14.91
C GLY A 230 -10.89 18.01 14.43
N TYR A 231 -12.18 17.82 14.21
CA TYR A 231 -13.11 18.88 13.83
C TYR A 231 -14.26 19.02 14.84
N ASP A 232 -14.79 20.22 14.95
CA ASP A 232 -16.12 20.45 15.53
C ASP A 232 -17.18 20.07 14.46
N PRO A 233 -18.04 19.07 14.71
CA PRO A 233 -19.02 18.61 13.73
C PRO A 233 -20.12 19.62 13.43
N LYS A 234 -20.31 20.65 14.26
CA LYS A 234 -21.36 21.70 14.10
C LYS A 234 -20.86 22.89 13.30
N THR A 235 -19.58 23.26 13.47
CA THR A 235 -18.98 24.42 12.81
C THR A 235 -18.04 24.10 11.66
N GLY A 236 -17.55 22.87 11.60
CA GLY A 236 -16.54 22.44 10.63
C GLY A 236 -15.13 22.97 10.94
N GLN A 237 -14.94 23.64 12.06
CA GLN A 237 -13.64 24.18 12.44
C GLN A 237 -12.69 23.09 12.93
N VAL A 238 -11.41 23.24 12.59
CA VAL A 238 -10.34 22.38 13.12
C VAL A 238 -10.14 22.69 14.60
N THR A 239 -10.28 21.68 15.44
CA THR A 239 -10.07 21.77 16.89
C THR A 239 -8.71 21.27 17.33
N LYS A 240 -8.18 20.27 16.64
CA LYS A 240 -6.88 19.64 16.99
C LYS A 240 -6.15 19.16 15.74
N ARG A 241 -4.82 19.15 15.83
CA ARG A 241 -3.91 18.48 14.87
C ARG A 241 -2.99 17.58 15.67
N ASN A 242 -3.15 16.27 15.49
CA ASN A 242 -2.49 15.30 16.35
C ASN A 242 -1.92 14.12 15.53
N THR A 243 -1.20 13.27 16.24
CA THR A 243 -0.89 11.92 15.78
C THR A 243 -1.57 10.87 16.67
N HIS A 244 -1.78 9.67 16.11
CA HIS A 244 -2.21 8.47 16.82
C HIS A 244 -1.19 7.33 16.62
N GLN A 245 -0.49 7.33 15.48
CA GLN A 245 0.49 6.30 15.12
C GLN A 245 1.89 6.87 14.84
N GLY A 246 2.06 8.18 14.71
CA GLY A 246 3.35 8.85 14.55
C GLY A 246 4.07 9.09 15.87
N PHE A 247 5.29 9.60 15.78
CA PHE A 247 6.16 9.87 16.93
C PHE A 247 5.64 11.01 17.82
N SER A 248 5.20 12.10 17.20
CA SER A 248 4.64 13.28 17.89
C SER A 248 3.65 14.00 16.97
N ASP A 249 2.88 14.93 17.54
CA ASP A 249 1.89 15.71 16.77
C ASP A 249 2.54 16.53 15.65
N GLU A 250 3.80 16.91 15.81
CA GLU A 250 4.56 17.67 14.80
C GLU A 250 5.40 16.78 13.88
N SER A 251 5.45 15.46 14.11
CA SER A 251 6.21 14.53 13.28
C SER A 251 5.47 14.16 11.99
N SER A 252 6.18 13.49 11.10
CA SER A 252 5.63 12.94 9.86
C SER A 252 5.71 11.42 9.86
N TRP A 253 4.60 10.79 10.20
CA TRP A 253 4.46 9.34 10.17
C TRP A 253 4.61 8.80 8.75
N ALA A 254 5.56 7.88 8.56
CA ALA A 254 5.97 7.47 7.21
C ALA A 254 4.84 6.84 6.38
N ARG A 255 4.03 5.98 6.98
CA ARG A 255 2.89 5.36 6.28
C ARG A 255 1.79 6.36 5.99
N GLY A 256 1.53 7.32 6.88
CA GLY A 256 0.58 8.41 6.62
C GLY A 256 1.00 9.25 5.43
N GLN A 257 2.29 9.53 5.30
CA GLN A 257 2.85 10.25 4.16
C GLN A 257 2.69 9.45 2.86
N ALA A 258 2.92 8.14 2.91
CA ALA A 258 2.72 7.24 1.77
C ALA A 258 1.24 7.14 1.36
N TRP A 259 0.31 7.10 2.33
CA TRP A 259 -1.13 7.18 2.07
C TRP A 259 -1.52 8.45 1.35
N GLY A 260 -0.97 9.60 1.78
CA GLY A 260 -1.18 10.88 1.11
C GLY A 260 -0.72 10.86 -0.36
N LEU A 261 0.50 10.38 -0.63
CA LEU A 261 1.02 10.26 -1.99
C LEU A 261 0.12 9.39 -2.88
N TYR A 262 -0.19 8.18 -2.41
CA TYR A 262 -1.03 7.24 -3.16
C TYR A 262 -2.41 7.83 -3.45
N SER A 263 -3.05 8.37 -2.41
CA SER A 263 -4.42 8.86 -2.52
C SER A 263 -4.57 10.06 -3.45
N TYR A 264 -3.64 11.03 -3.41
CA TYR A 264 -3.72 12.17 -4.32
C TYR A 264 -3.38 11.79 -5.76
N THR A 265 -2.50 10.81 -5.98
CA THR A 265 -2.29 10.20 -7.29
C THR A 265 -3.58 9.55 -7.80
N MET A 266 -4.25 8.78 -6.95
CA MET A 266 -5.57 8.19 -7.24
C MET A 266 -6.64 9.25 -7.50
N CYS A 267 -6.73 10.30 -6.68
CA CYS A 267 -7.70 11.38 -6.90
C CYS A 267 -7.51 12.07 -8.27
N TYR A 268 -6.27 12.27 -8.69
CA TYR A 268 -6.00 12.79 -10.04
C TYR A 268 -6.46 11.81 -11.12
N ARG A 269 -6.16 10.51 -11.01
CA ARG A 269 -6.65 9.47 -11.93
C ARG A 269 -8.17 9.50 -12.08
N GLU A 270 -8.87 9.72 -10.97
CA GLU A 270 -10.33 9.63 -10.92
C GLU A 270 -11.04 10.91 -11.40
N THR A 271 -10.40 12.07 -11.26
CA THR A 271 -11.04 13.37 -11.50
C THR A 271 -10.43 14.17 -12.66
N GLY A 272 -9.17 13.94 -12.99
CA GLY A 272 -8.41 14.78 -13.92
C GLY A 272 -8.04 16.17 -13.36
N ASP A 273 -8.37 16.48 -12.12
CA ASP A 273 -8.11 17.80 -11.53
C ASP A 273 -6.63 17.94 -11.14
N LYS A 274 -5.92 18.81 -11.84
CA LYS A 274 -4.48 19.04 -11.71
C LYS A 274 -4.02 19.41 -10.30
N LYS A 275 -4.90 19.96 -9.45
CA LYS A 275 -4.53 20.29 -8.07
C LYS A 275 -4.14 19.02 -7.27
N TYR A 276 -4.79 17.87 -7.55
CA TYR A 276 -4.45 16.60 -6.91
C TYR A 276 -3.12 16.05 -7.41
N LEU A 277 -2.83 16.20 -8.71
CA LEU A 277 -1.52 15.85 -9.26
C LEU A 277 -0.41 16.68 -8.59
N GLN A 278 -0.59 18.01 -8.53
CA GLN A 278 0.37 18.89 -7.86
C GLN A 278 0.57 18.54 -6.38
N GLN A 279 -0.51 18.18 -5.69
CA GLN A 279 -0.42 17.73 -4.29
C GLN A 279 0.37 16.42 -4.18
N ALA A 280 0.10 15.44 -5.04
CA ALA A 280 0.84 14.18 -5.08
C ALA A 280 2.34 14.39 -5.34
N GLU A 281 2.68 15.24 -6.30
CA GLU A 281 4.08 15.58 -6.61
C GLU A 281 4.82 16.23 -5.43
N LYS A 282 4.15 17.15 -4.71
CA LYS A 282 4.73 17.82 -3.55
C LYS A 282 4.95 16.85 -2.38
N ILE A 283 3.99 15.95 -2.12
CA ILE A 283 4.14 14.89 -1.12
C ILE A 283 5.26 13.93 -1.54
N GLY A 284 5.31 13.52 -2.81
CA GLY A 284 6.38 12.69 -3.34
C GLY A 284 7.75 13.34 -3.19
N ASN A 285 7.86 14.63 -3.47
CA ASN A 285 9.09 15.41 -3.28
C ASN A 285 9.52 15.43 -1.80
N TYR A 286 8.57 15.64 -0.87
CA TYR A 286 8.86 15.58 0.57
C TYR A 286 9.42 14.20 0.95
N ILE A 287 8.76 13.11 0.56
CA ILE A 287 9.19 11.74 0.87
C ILE A 287 10.61 11.48 0.34
N LEU A 288 10.85 11.77 -0.92
CA LEU A 288 12.09 11.39 -1.62
C LEU A 288 13.30 12.21 -1.21
N ASN A 289 13.09 13.45 -0.77
CA ASN A 289 14.17 14.38 -0.39
C ASN A 289 14.26 14.62 1.13
N HIS A 290 13.49 13.87 1.94
CA HIS A 290 13.57 14.05 3.38
C HIS A 290 14.97 13.64 3.91
N PRO A 291 15.62 14.45 4.77
CA PRO A 291 16.99 14.20 5.23
C PRO A 291 17.19 12.83 5.90
N SER A 292 16.14 12.31 6.55
CA SER A 292 16.18 11.01 7.21
C SER A 292 15.84 9.83 6.29
N MET A 293 15.54 10.07 5.01
CA MET A 293 15.27 8.97 4.07
C MET A 293 16.54 8.14 3.87
N PRO A 294 16.52 6.83 4.18
CA PRO A 294 17.69 5.99 3.99
C PRO A 294 18.03 5.79 2.50
N LYS A 295 19.30 5.44 2.23
CA LYS A 295 19.79 5.21 0.85
C LYS A 295 19.05 4.08 0.12
N ASP A 296 18.49 3.12 0.84
CA ASP A 296 17.70 2.01 0.31
C ASP A 296 16.25 2.38 0.02
N LEU A 297 15.82 3.60 0.34
CA LEU A 297 14.48 4.16 0.14
C LEU A 297 13.38 3.40 0.89
N VAL A 298 13.70 2.68 1.95
CA VAL A 298 12.74 2.11 2.88
C VAL A 298 12.75 2.98 4.13
N PRO A 299 11.70 3.77 4.42
CA PRO A 299 11.73 4.74 5.50
C PRO A 299 11.76 4.08 6.88
N TYR A 300 12.18 4.84 7.87
CA TYR A 300 11.84 4.55 9.27
C TYR A 300 10.34 4.73 9.48
N TRP A 301 9.80 4.18 10.56
CA TRP A 301 8.37 4.26 10.87
C TRP A 301 7.81 5.68 10.96
N ASP A 302 8.68 6.65 11.29
CA ASP A 302 8.40 8.08 11.29
C ASP A 302 9.65 8.84 10.83
N TYR A 303 9.49 9.87 10.01
CA TYR A 303 10.61 10.64 9.46
C TYR A 303 11.35 11.46 10.51
N ASN A 304 10.70 11.75 11.63
CA ASN A 304 11.24 12.51 12.75
C ASN A 304 11.50 11.63 13.99
N ALA A 305 11.55 10.31 13.82
CA ALA A 305 11.82 9.38 14.92
C ALA A 305 13.16 9.72 15.61
N PRO A 306 13.21 9.70 16.97
CA PRO A 306 14.29 10.37 17.72
C PRO A 306 15.62 9.63 17.69
N LYS A 307 15.62 8.33 17.35
CA LYS A 307 16.81 7.48 17.41
C LYS A 307 17.33 7.06 16.02
N ILE A 308 16.93 7.75 14.96
CA ILE A 308 17.49 7.49 13.62
C ILE A 308 19.01 7.60 13.67
N PRO A 309 19.80 6.61 13.16
CA PRO A 309 19.38 5.51 12.29
C PRO A 309 18.97 4.20 13.01
N ASN A 310 18.84 4.18 14.33
CA ASN A 310 18.53 2.99 15.13
C ASN A 310 17.02 2.87 15.45
N GLU A 311 16.18 3.16 14.46
CA GLU A 311 14.73 3.06 14.55
C GLU A 311 14.21 1.92 13.65
N PRO A 312 13.05 1.31 13.98
CA PRO A 312 12.42 0.33 13.12
C PRO A 312 12.07 0.91 11.75
N ARG A 313 12.15 0.07 10.73
CA ARG A 313 11.71 0.41 9.37
C ARG A 313 10.20 0.24 9.22
N ASP A 314 9.61 0.89 8.23
CA ASP A 314 8.26 0.57 7.79
C ASP A 314 8.25 0.21 6.30
N VAL A 315 8.37 -1.09 6.03
CA VAL A 315 8.33 -1.65 4.68
C VAL A 315 6.99 -1.39 4.01
N SER A 316 5.90 -1.32 4.78
CA SER A 316 4.59 -1.00 4.22
C SER A 316 4.54 0.40 3.59
N ALA A 317 5.15 1.40 4.23
CA ALA A 317 5.27 2.74 3.66
C ALA A 317 6.07 2.75 2.34
N ALA A 318 7.13 1.93 2.27
CA ALA A 318 7.92 1.79 1.04
C ALA A 318 7.12 1.14 -0.12
N THR A 319 6.35 0.10 0.17
CA THR A 319 5.54 -0.60 -0.86
C THR A 319 4.43 0.29 -1.40
N ILE A 320 3.73 1.04 -0.53
CA ILE A 320 2.71 2.02 -0.91
C ILE A 320 3.33 3.12 -1.78
N THR A 321 4.49 3.64 -1.36
CA THR A 321 5.24 4.67 -2.11
C THR A 321 5.64 4.15 -3.49
N ALA A 322 6.21 2.95 -3.60
CA ALA A 322 6.60 2.36 -4.88
C ALA A 322 5.40 2.18 -5.82
N SER A 323 4.27 1.69 -5.29
CA SER A 323 3.05 1.52 -6.07
C SER A 323 2.53 2.87 -6.58
N ALA A 324 2.49 3.90 -5.73
CA ALA A 324 2.08 5.25 -6.11
C ALA A 324 3.01 5.88 -7.17
N LEU A 325 4.33 5.72 -7.03
CA LEU A 325 5.31 6.26 -7.97
C LEU A 325 5.22 5.61 -9.35
N TYR A 326 4.98 4.29 -9.45
CA TYR A 326 4.74 3.67 -10.75
C TYR A 326 3.50 4.24 -11.44
N GLU A 327 2.43 4.52 -10.71
CA GLU A 327 1.25 5.16 -11.28
C GLU A 327 1.54 6.61 -11.66
N LEU A 328 2.16 7.39 -10.76
CA LEU A 328 2.49 8.79 -10.98
C LEU A 328 3.42 8.98 -12.20
N SER A 329 4.31 8.00 -12.47
CA SER A 329 5.17 8.02 -13.66
C SER A 329 4.41 8.04 -14.98
N THR A 330 3.16 7.59 -15.00
CA THR A 330 2.28 7.64 -16.19
C THR A 330 1.54 8.97 -16.36
N MET A 331 1.59 9.83 -15.34
CA MET A 331 0.79 11.06 -15.25
C MET A 331 1.64 12.33 -15.39
N VAL A 332 2.94 12.25 -15.17
CA VAL A 332 3.89 13.37 -15.19
C VAL A 332 5.02 13.06 -16.16
N PRO A 333 4.84 13.35 -17.47
CA PRO A 333 5.82 12.96 -18.51
C PRO A 333 7.24 13.45 -18.24
N GLU A 334 7.40 14.69 -17.75
CA GLU A 334 8.69 15.29 -17.45
C GLU A 334 9.44 14.64 -16.27
N LYS A 335 8.75 13.89 -15.41
CA LYS A 335 9.31 13.16 -14.28
C LYS A 335 9.10 11.64 -14.37
N ALA A 336 8.58 11.15 -15.49
CA ALA A 336 8.24 9.73 -15.67
C ALA A 336 9.42 8.81 -15.39
N VAL A 337 10.59 9.14 -15.90
CA VAL A 337 11.84 8.38 -15.67
C VAL A 337 12.22 8.41 -14.20
N LEU A 338 12.23 9.58 -13.57
CA LEU A 338 12.56 9.75 -12.14
C LEU A 338 11.67 8.87 -11.26
N TYR A 339 10.36 8.95 -11.42
CA TYR A 339 9.42 8.20 -10.59
C TYR A 339 9.51 6.70 -10.82
N LYS A 340 9.63 6.28 -12.09
CA LYS A 340 9.80 4.85 -12.42
C LYS A 340 11.10 4.29 -11.84
N GLU A 341 12.23 4.95 -12.04
CA GLU A 341 13.53 4.48 -11.53
C GLU A 341 13.57 4.48 -10.00
N THR A 342 12.93 5.45 -9.36
CA THR A 342 12.82 5.49 -7.89
C THR A 342 11.99 4.32 -7.37
N ALA A 343 10.84 4.04 -7.98
CA ALA A 343 10.04 2.85 -7.66
C ALA A 343 10.84 1.56 -7.91
N ASP A 344 11.60 1.47 -9.01
CA ASP A 344 12.48 0.33 -9.29
C ASP A 344 13.57 0.15 -8.22
N LYS A 345 14.15 1.24 -7.69
CA LYS A 345 15.12 1.20 -6.59
C LYS A 345 14.50 0.70 -5.29
N ILE A 346 13.30 1.20 -4.93
CA ILE A 346 12.54 0.70 -3.77
C ILE A 346 12.29 -0.81 -3.92
N MET A 347 11.73 -1.24 -5.04
CA MET A 347 11.43 -2.66 -5.29
C MET A 347 12.69 -3.54 -5.28
N LYS A 348 13.83 -3.02 -5.74
CA LYS A 348 15.11 -3.71 -5.64
C LYS A 348 15.56 -3.87 -4.18
N SER A 349 15.45 -2.83 -3.37
CA SER A 349 15.76 -2.89 -1.93
C SER A 349 14.85 -3.88 -1.20
N LEU A 350 13.55 -3.85 -1.47
CA LEU A 350 12.58 -4.79 -0.90
C LEU A 350 12.95 -6.25 -1.23
N ASN A 351 13.25 -6.53 -2.49
CA ASN A 351 13.63 -7.88 -2.93
C ASN A 351 14.98 -8.36 -2.39
N LYS A 352 15.91 -7.44 -2.11
CA LYS A 352 17.26 -7.79 -1.66
C LYS A 352 17.34 -7.98 -0.15
N THR A 353 16.65 -7.13 0.63
CA THR A 353 16.90 -6.99 2.08
C THR A 353 15.66 -7.31 2.92
N TYR A 354 14.46 -7.06 2.38
CA TYR A 354 13.21 -7.10 3.15
C TYR A 354 12.27 -8.24 2.73
N LYS A 355 12.68 -9.04 1.78
CA LYS A 355 11.94 -10.24 1.37
C LYS A 355 12.15 -11.34 2.43
N ALA A 356 11.06 -11.97 2.85
CA ALA A 356 11.11 -13.14 3.73
C ALA A 356 11.86 -14.29 3.06
N GLU A 357 12.61 -15.08 3.83
CA GLU A 357 13.14 -16.35 3.36
C GLU A 357 12.01 -17.32 2.99
N PRO A 358 12.19 -18.20 2.00
CA PRO A 358 11.15 -19.13 1.59
C PRO A 358 10.63 -19.98 2.75
N LEU A 359 9.30 -20.12 2.85
CA LEU A 359 8.60 -20.91 3.86
C LEU A 359 8.88 -20.44 5.31
N THR A 360 9.10 -19.14 5.49
CA THR A 360 9.23 -18.51 6.80
C THR A 360 8.17 -17.43 7.02
N ASN A 361 8.18 -16.78 8.18
CA ASN A 361 7.32 -15.66 8.54
C ASN A 361 5.82 -15.92 8.27
N LYS A 362 5.38 -17.18 8.47
CA LYS A 362 3.97 -17.60 8.32
C LYS A 362 3.37 -17.30 6.94
N GLY A 363 4.23 -17.24 5.91
CA GLY A 363 3.84 -17.03 4.52
C GLY A 363 3.69 -15.58 4.08
N PHE A 364 4.05 -14.61 4.90
CA PHE A 364 4.17 -13.22 4.45
C PHE A 364 5.37 -13.04 3.50
N LEU A 365 5.23 -12.14 2.53
CA LEU A 365 6.26 -11.91 1.50
C LEU A 365 7.40 -11.04 2.01
N LEU A 366 7.07 -10.03 2.83
CA LEU A 366 7.98 -9.01 3.32
C LEU A 366 8.02 -8.98 4.85
N ILE A 367 9.17 -8.53 5.37
CA ILE A 367 9.46 -8.38 6.81
C ILE A 367 9.78 -6.92 7.13
N HIS A 368 9.92 -6.58 8.41
CA HIS A 368 10.36 -5.26 8.88
C HIS A 368 9.37 -4.11 8.61
N SER A 369 8.07 -4.34 8.81
CA SER A 369 7.08 -3.28 8.88
C SER A 369 6.79 -2.87 10.33
N THR A 370 6.32 -1.63 10.52
CA THR A 370 5.91 -1.11 11.83
C THR A 370 4.48 -0.59 11.76
N GLY A 371 3.55 -1.30 12.43
CA GLY A 371 2.14 -0.97 12.44
C GLY A 371 1.83 0.26 13.31
N ASN A 372 2.09 0.17 14.62
CA ASN A 372 1.81 1.24 15.57
C ASN A 372 2.81 1.20 16.75
N LEU A 373 3.93 1.91 16.61
CA LEU A 373 4.97 1.92 17.62
C LEU A 373 4.52 2.58 18.93
N PRO A 374 3.80 3.71 18.94
CA PRO A 374 3.26 4.30 20.18
C PRO A 374 2.39 3.33 20.99
N ALA A 375 1.59 2.52 20.32
CA ALA A 375 0.77 1.47 20.96
C ALA A 375 1.55 0.18 21.26
N LYS A 376 2.86 0.12 21.00
CA LYS A 376 3.71 -1.08 21.14
C LYS A 376 3.16 -2.29 20.39
N SER A 377 2.56 -2.05 19.22
CA SER A 377 1.91 -3.05 18.41
C SER A 377 2.55 -3.14 17.01
N GLU A 378 2.79 -4.38 16.56
CA GLU A 378 3.30 -4.67 15.22
C GLU A 378 4.61 -3.92 14.91
N ILE A 379 5.62 -4.07 15.77
CA ILE A 379 6.94 -3.44 15.62
C ILE A 379 7.89 -4.44 14.99
N ASP A 380 8.48 -4.06 13.85
CA ASP A 380 9.46 -4.86 13.12
C ASP A 380 8.97 -6.28 12.76
N VAL A 381 7.76 -6.36 12.21
CA VAL A 381 7.07 -7.61 11.87
C VAL A 381 6.58 -7.60 10.41
N PRO A 382 6.25 -8.79 9.83
CA PRO A 382 5.52 -8.83 8.56
C PRO A 382 4.09 -8.29 8.75
N ILE A 383 3.56 -7.58 7.77
CA ILE A 383 2.20 -7.05 7.79
C ILE A 383 1.52 -7.24 6.44
N VAL A 384 0.29 -7.72 6.42
CA VAL A 384 -0.46 -8.14 5.23
C VAL A 384 -0.61 -7.05 4.15
N TYR A 385 -0.73 -5.79 4.53
CA TYR A 385 -0.88 -4.69 3.56
C TYR A 385 0.47 -4.28 2.93
N ALA A 386 1.61 -4.59 3.54
CA ALA A 386 2.91 -4.46 2.87
C ALA A 386 2.98 -5.39 1.65
N ASP A 387 2.53 -6.63 1.80
CA ASP A 387 2.46 -7.61 0.70
C ASP A 387 1.49 -7.16 -0.38
N TYR A 388 0.34 -6.58 0.00
CA TYR A 388 -0.67 -6.10 -0.94
C TYR A 388 -0.11 -5.03 -1.88
N TYR A 389 0.49 -3.98 -1.33
CA TYR A 389 1.05 -2.91 -2.15
C TYR A 389 2.33 -3.32 -2.88
N TYR A 390 3.08 -4.31 -2.36
CA TYR A 390 4.18 -4.92 -3.09
C TYR A 390 3.71 -5.64 -4.36
N LEU A 391 2.66 -6.47 -4.25
CA LEU A 391 2.09 -7.16 -5.42
C LEU A 391 1.45 -6.19 -6.41
N GLU A 392 0.79 -5.14 -5.91
CA GLU A 392 0.27 -4.07 -6.77
C GLU A 392 1.39 -3.35 -7.52
N ALA A 393 2.50 -3.03 -6.84
CA ALA A 393 3.67 -2.42 -7.47
C ALA A 393 4.27 -3.33 -8.56
N LEU A 394 4.35 -4.65 -8.32
CA LEU A 394 4.78 -5.61 -9.34
C LEU A 394 3.86 -5.59 -10.57
N LEU A 395 2.54 -5.53 -10.37
CA LEU A 395 1.56 -5.43 -11.45
C LEU A 395 1.69 -4.13 -12.23
N ARG A 396 1.83 -3.00 -11.55
CA ARG A 396 2.03 -1.68 -12.17
C ARG A 396 3.32 -1.65 -12.98
N LYS A 397 4.43 -2.14 -12.41
CA LYS A 397 5.70 -2.30 -13.13
C LYS A 397 5.55 -3.15 -14.38
N ARG A 398 4.86 -4.29 -14.28
CA ARG A 398 4.64 -5.20 -15.43
C ARG A 398 3.82 -4.52 -16.54
N LYS A 399 2.87 -3.65 -16.19
CA LYS A 399 2.07 -2.90 -17.17
C LYS A 399 2.89 -1.83 -17.88
N LEU A 400 3.84 -1.18 -17.19
CA LEU A 400 4.74 -0.18 -17.76
C LEU A 400 5.79 -0.77 -18.73
N ASN A 401 6.06 -2.05 -18.63
CA ASN A 401 7.07 -2.74 -19.44
C ASN A 401 6.45 -3.54 -20.61
N LYS A 402 5.14 -3.42 -20.84
CA LYS A 402 4.41 -3.97 -21.99
C LYS A 402 4.26 -2.93 -23.09
#